data_8403cb152d528ca61876405253209398
#
_entry.id   8403cb152d528ca61876405253209398
#
_cell.length_a   1.000
_cell.length_b   1.000
_cell.length_c   1.000
_cell.angle_alpha   90.00
_cell.angle_beta   90.00
_cell.angle_gamma   90.00
#
_symmetry.space_group_name_H-M   'P 1'
#
loop_
_entity.id
_entity.type
_entity.pdbx_description
1 polymer ?
#
loop_
_entity_poly.entity_id
_entity_poly.type
_entity_poly.pdbx_seq_one_letter_code
_entity_poly.pdbx_strand_id
1 'polypeptide(L)'
;TLLVRGNSLAAKMSHYLIDQIEATDNIKVRLSTQVVETLGKSNLESIIVNNLATGELETMTTEALFIFIGAKPNTEWLQNSVMLDSSGYVVTGSSIEQNHQKPASWNVKREPYLYETSLPGIFAIGDIRSQSIKRVASAVGEGSVTVKFVHQYLASF
;
A
#
# COMPACT_ATOMS: atom_id res chain seq x y z
N THR A 1 22.70 2.70 5.89
CA THR A 1 22.22 1.43 6.49
C THR A 1 20.78 1.17 6.06
N LEU A 2 20.45 -0.07 5.71
CA LEU A 2 19.11 -0.56 5.41
C LEU A 2 18.59 -1.34 6.63
N LEU A 3 17.53 -0.83 7.27
CA LEU A 3 16.86 -1.49 8.40
C LEU A 3 15.69 -2.30 7.88
N VAL A 4 15.63 -3.58 8.20
CA VAL A 4 14.59 -4.51 7.72
C VAL A 4 13.95 -5.19 8.92
N ARG A 5 12.63 -5.02 9.07
CA ARG A 5 11.87 -5.64 10.17
C ARG A 5 11.83 -7.17 10.08
N GLY A 6 11.86 -7.71 8.87
CA GLY A 6 11.91 -9.15 8.64
C GLY A 6 13.29 -9.74 8.92
N ASN A 7 13.34 -11.06 9.01
CA ASN A 7 14.58 -11.83 9.19
C ASN A 7 15.27 -12.20 7.87
N SER A 8 14.74 -11.75 6.73
CA SER A 8 15.29 -12.01 5.40
C SER A 8 14.87 -10.93 4.40
N LEU A 9 15.74 -10.57 3.47
CA LEU A 9 15.41 -9.75 2.30
C LEU A 9 14.60 -10.56 1.27
N ALA A 10 14.95 -11.81 1.06
CA ALA A 10 14.38 -12.67 0.03
C ALA A 10 12.87 -12.90 0.17
N ALA A 11 12.30 -12.68 1.36
CA ALA A 11 10.86 -12.84 1.59
C ALA A 11 9.99 -11.83 0.81
N LYS A 12 10.53 -10.66 0.45
CA LYS A 12 9.74 -9.56 -0.18
C LYS A 12 10.51 -8.76 -1.23
N MET A 13 11.76 -9.10 -1.51
CA MET A 13 12.63 -8.39 -2.45
C MET A 13 13.05 -9.33 -3.58
N SER A 14 13.12 -8.81 -4.80
CA SER A 14 13.60 -9.56 -5.96
C SER A 14 15.10 -9.85 -5.85
N HIS A 15 15.54 -11.03 -6.32
CA HIS A 15 16.92 -11.48 -6.21
C HIS A 15 17.93 -10.48 -6.79
N TYR A 16 17.65 -9.90 -7.96
CA TYR A 16 18.57 -8.96 -8.59
C TYR A 16 18.87 -7.72 -7.71
N LEU A 17 17.90 -7.27 -6.88
CA LEU A 17 18.12 -6.16 -5.94
C LEU A 17 18.94 -6.60 -4.74
N ILE A 18 18.76 -7.84 -4.29
CA ILE A 18 19.57 -8.42 -3.20
C ILE A 18 21.01 -8.51 -3.66
N ASP A 19 21.27 -9.05 -4.85
CA ASP A 19 22.60 -9.16 -5.44
C ASP A 19 23.28 -7.78 -5.56
N GLN A 20 22.52 -6.74 -5.95
CA GLN A 20 23.04 -5.38 -6.01
C GLN A 20 23.38 -4.81 -4.63
N ILE A 21 22.56 -5.08 -3.61
CA ILE A 21 22.82 -4.65 -2.24
C ILE A 21 24.07 -5.33 -1.71
N GLU A 22 24.22 -6.65 -1.92
CA GLU A 22 25.35 -7.44 -1.47
C GLU A 22 26.65 -7.06 -2.19
N ALA A 23 26.58 -6.66 -3.46
CA ALA A 23 27.71 -6.18 -4.24
C ALA A 23 28.11 -4.73 -3.91
N THR A 24 27.39 -4.04 -3.05
CA THR A 24 27.59 -2.62 -2.75
C THR A 24 28.17 -2.43 -1.34
N ASP A 25 29.47 -2.24 -1.23
CA ASP A 25 30.22 -2.23 0.03
C ASP A 25 29.75 -1.21 1.08
N ASN A 26 29.19 -0.08 0.64
CA ASN A 26 28.72 0.98 1.54
C ASN A 26 27.26 0.78 2.01
N ILE A 27 26.57 -0.30 1.62
CA ILE A 27 25.26 -0.67 2.12
C ILE A 27 25.40 -1.72 3.22
N LYS A 28 24.97 -1.37 4.43
CA LYS A 28 24.88 -2.31 5.55
C LYS A 28 23.43 -2.69 5.79
N VAL A 29 23.12 -3.98 5.78
CA VAL A 29 21.79 -4.51 6.04
C VAL A 29 21.69 -4.97 7.50
N ARG A 30 20.64 -4.52 8.20
CA ARG A 30 20.29 -4.98 9.55
C ARG A 30 18.92 -5.60 9.51
N LEU A 31 18.86 -6.91 9.59
CA LEU A 31 17.63 -7.70 9.65
C LEU A 31 17.03 -7.68 11.06
N SER A 32 15.77 -8.05 11.17
CA SER A 32 15.03 -8.09 12.43
C SER A 32 15.13 -6.78 13.23
N THR A 33 15.23 -5.64 12.55
CA THR A 33 15.49 -4.35 13.17
C THR A 33 14.39 -3.35 12.84
N GLN A 34 13.90 -2.67 13.87
CA GLN A 34 12.84 -1.66 13.75
C GLN A 34 13.26 -0.37 14.47
N VAL A 35 13.02 0.79 13.84
CA VAL A 35 13.13 2.09 14.53
C VAL A 35 11.97 2.22 15.50
N VAL A 36 12.25 2.58 16.74
CA VAL A 36 11.27 2.77 17.80
C VAL A 36 11.16 4.22 18.26
N GLU A 37 12.24 5.00 18.09
CA GLU A 37 12.26 6.40 18.49
C GLU A 37 13.22 7.21 17.61
N THR A 38 12.92 8.50 17.45
CA THR A 38 13.79 9.47 16.80
C THR A 38 14.16 10.56 17.78
N LEU A 39 15.43 10.94 17.82
CA LEU A 39 15.98 11.90 18.76
C LEU A 39 16.63 13.08 18.02
N GLY A 40 16.46 14.29 18.58
CA GLY A 40 17.03 15.52 18.07
C GLY A 40 16.25 16.74 18.58
N LYS A 41 16.81 17.93 18.43
CA LYS A 41 16.19 19.20 18.85
C LYS A 41 15.49 19.89 17.69
N SER A 42 16.25 20.37 16.73
CA SER A 42 15.75 21.03 15.49
C SER A 42 15.87 20.13 14.26
N ASN A 43 16.78 19.18 14.30
CA ASN A 43 17.02 18.21 13.24
C ASN A 43 17.14 16.80 13.85
N LEU A 44 17.06 15.78 13.01
CA LEU A 44 17.34 14.41 13.44
C LEU A 44 18.83 14.29 13.79
N GLU A 45 19.13 13.79 14.99
CA GLU A 45 20.49 13.58 15.48
C GLU A 45 20.80 12.09 15.69
N SER A 46 19.80 11.31 16.08
CA SER A 46 19.91 9.87 16.25
C SER A 46 18.53 9.18 16.19
N ILE A 47 18.57 7.86 16.09
CA ILE A 47 17.41 6.98 16.21
C ILE A 47 17.69 5.89 17.22
N ILE A 48 16.65 5.43 17.91
CA ILE A 48 16.72 4.21 18.71
C ILE A 48 16.11 3.08 17.87
N VAL A 49 16.88 2.01 17.70
CA VAL A 49 16.45 0.79 17.02
C VAL A 49 16.30 -0.35 18.00
N ASN A 50 15.30 -1.20 17.75
CA ASN A 50 15.07 -2.44 18.49
C ASN A 50 15.43 -3.63 17.60
N ASN A 51 16.28 -4.51 18.09
CA ASN A 51 16.47 -5.83 17.51
C ASN A 51 15.32 -6.75 17.92
N LEU A 52 14.43 -7.08 16.98
CA LEU A 52 13.24 -7.88 17.25
C LEU A 52 13.54 -9.35 17.60
N ALA A 53 14.75 -9.83 17.34
CA ALA A 53 15.17 -11.19 17.68
C ALA A 53 15.71 -11.28 19.14
N THR A 54 16.39 -10.22 19.63
CA THR A 54 17.00 -10.22 20.96
C THR A 54 16.27 -9.31 21.94
N GLY A 55 15.47 -8.35 21.46
CA GLY A 55 14.84 -7.30 22.26
C GLY A 55 15.78 -6.16 22.64
N GLU A 56 17.03 -6.17 22.19
CA GLU A 56 18.03 -5.15 22.52
C GLU A 56 17.73 -3.82 21.83
N LEU A 57 17.91 -2.75 22.58
CA LEU A 57 17.83 -1.38 22.07
C LEU A 57 19.23 -0.82 21.82
N GLU A 58 19.40 -0.14 20.70
CA GLU A 58 20.65 0.53 20.33
C GLU A 58 20.34 1.93 19.81
N THR A 59 21.18 2.90 20.19
CA THR A 59 21.13 4.25 19.63
C THR A 59 22.09 4.37 18.47
N MET A 60 21.58 4.79 17.31
CA MET A 60 22.36 5.02 16.08
C MET A 60 22.33 6.50 15.73
N THR A 61 23.52 7.13 15.63
CA THR A 61 23.63 8.49 15.13
C THR A 61 23.30 8.55 13.65
N THR A 62 22.40 9.44 13.24
CA THR A 62 22.03 9.68 11.84
C THR A 62 21.37 11.04 11.70
N GLU A 63 21.61 11.69 10.57
CA GLU A 63 21.04 12.99 10.21
C GLU A 63 19.81 12.87 9.32
N ALA A 64 19.52 11.66 8.78
CA ALA A 64 18.38 11.43 7.91
C ALA A 64 17.78 10.02 8.12
N LEU A 65 16.46 9.93 8.03
CA LEU A 65 15.70 8.69 8.06
C LEU A 65 14.72 8.66 6.89
N PHE A 66 14.88 7.70 5.99
CA PHE A 66 13.95 7.45 4.89
C PHE A 66 13.04 6.27 5.23
N ILE A 67 11.72 6.49 5.18
CA ILE A 67 10.72 5.50 5.60
C ILE A 67 10.04 4.90 4.38
N PHE A 68 10.35 3.63 4.06
CA PHE A 68 9.82 2.89 2.91
C PHE A 68 9.06 1.63 3.35
N ILE A 69 8.25 1.74 4.40
CA ILE A 69 7.53 0.61 5.01
C ILE A 69 6.19 0.29 4.34
N GLY A 70 5.87 0.95 3.23
CA GLY A 70 4.59 0.88 2.54
C GLY A 70 3.63 1.99 2.93
N ALA A 71 2.43 1.95 2.39
CA ALA A 71 1.38 2.93 2.63
C ALA A 71 0.16 2.29 3.31
N LYS A 72 -0.51 3.04 4.17
CA LYS A 72 -1.85 2.75 4.67
C LYS A 72 -2.82 3.65 3.90
N PRO A 73 -3.93 3.11 3.34
CA PRO A 73 -4.90 3.94 2.65
C PRO A 73 -5.64 4.86 3.64
N ASN A 74 -5.88 6.10 3.23
CA ASN A 74 -6.68 7.04 4.02
C ASN A 74 -8.16 6.91 3.62
N THR A 75 -8.80 5.84 4.08
CA THR A 75 -10.15 5.40 3.70
C THR A 75 -11.11 5.28 4.87
N GLU A 76 -10.72 5.72 6.07
CA GLU A 76 -11.54 5.60 7.28
C GLU A 76 -12.91 6.28 7.11
N TRP A 77 -12.96 7.38 6.36
CA TRP A 77 -14.19 8.10 6.02
C TRP A 77 -15.10 7.35 5.03
N LEU A 78 -14.62 6.31 4.37
CA LEU A 78 -15.37 5.48 3.40
C LEU A 78 -15.97 4.20 4.01
N GLN A 79 -15.67 3.88 5.28
CA GLN A 79 -16.01 2.59 5.91
C GLN A 79 -17.48 2.18 5.80
N ASN A 80 -18.41 3.14 5.81
CA ASN A 80 -19.84 2.88 5.73
C ASN A 80 -20.44 3.16 4.33
N SER A 81 -19.61 3.53 3.37
CA SER A 81 -20.05 3.92 2.03
C SER A 81 -19.74 2.87 0.98
N VAL A 82 -18.52 2.34 0.98
CA VAL A 82 -18.06 1.36 0.00
C VAL A 82 -17.36 0.20 0.69
N MET A 83 -17.27 -0.94 0.00
CA MET A 83 -16.58 -2.12 0.51
C MET A 83 -15.07 -1.87 0.55
N LEU A 84 -14.47 -2.13 1.72
CA LEU A 84 -13.03 -2.11 1.95
C LEU A 84 -12.52 -3.53 2.23
N ASP A 85 -11.27 -3.81 1.86
CA ASP A 85 -10.61 -5.05 2.26
C ASP A 85 -10.10 -4.96 3.73
N SER A 86 -9.54 -6.05 4.24
CA SER A 86 -9.02 -6.14 5.62
C SER A 86 -7.88 -5.15 5.92
N SER A 87 -7.25 -4.59 4.90
CA SER A 87 -6.18 -3.58 5.01
C SER A 87 -6.69 -2.16 4.79
N GLY A 88 -8.00 -1.99 4.54
CA GLY A 88 -8.65 -0.70 4.33
C GLY A 88 -8.65 -0.20 2.88
N TYR A 89 -8.18 -0.97 1.89
CA TYR A 89 -8.24 -0.57 0.48
C TYR A 89 -9.62 -0.78 -0.11
N VAL A 90 -10.01 0.09 -1.06
CA VAL A 90 -11.31 0.03 -1.73
C VAL A 90 -11.38 -1.16 -2.68
N VAL A 91 -12.38 -2.02 -2.49
CA VAL A 91 -12.65 -3.16 -3.37
C VAL A 91 -13.42 -2.70 -4.60
N THR A 92 -13.01 -3.16 -5.80
CA THR A 92 -13.59 -2.71 -7.08
C THR A 92 -13.82 -3.88 -8.05
N GLY A 93 -14.65 -3.63 -9.06
CA GLY A 93 -14.91 -4.58 -10.14
C GLY A 93 -15.55 -5.88 -9.63
N SER A 94 -15.18 -7.00 -10.24
CA SER A 94 -15.71 -8.32 -9.87
C SER A 94 -15.37 -8.73 -8.43
N SER A 95 -14.36 -8.12 -7.81
CA SER A 95 -13.96 -8.43 -6.42
C SER A 95 -14.98 -7.95 -5.38
N ILE A 96 -15.97 -7.14 -5.75
CA ILE A 96 -17.07 -6.75 -4.83
C ILE A 96 -18.04 -7.92 -4.58
N GLU A 97 -18.00 -8.93 -5.43
CA GLU A 97 -18.82 -10.15 -5.28
C GLU A 97 -18.16 -11.09 -4.27
N GLN A 98 -18.90 -11.49 -3.25
CA GLN A 98 -18.48 -12.47 -2.26
C GLN A 98 -19.44 -13.65 -2.27
N ASN A 99 -18.91 -14.88 -2.34
CA ASN A 99 -19.72 -16.12 -2.38
C ASN A 99 -20.82 -16.08 -3.46
N HIS A 100 -20.49 -15.57 -4.65
CA HIS A 100 -21.44 -15.39 -5.78
C HIS A 100 -22.63 -14.45 -5.45
N GLN A 101 -22.45 -13.53 -4.50
CA GLN A 101 -23.47 -12.54 -4.14
C GLN A 101 -22.86 -11.13 -4.15
N LYS A 102 -23.56 -10.22 -4.80
CA LYS A 102 -23.23 -8.80 -4.77
C LYS A 102 -23.73 -8.16 -3.46
N PRO A 103 -23.05 -7.12 -2.96
CA PRO A 103 -23.49 -6.45 -1.74
C PRO A 103 -24.88 -5.82 -1.93
N ALA A 104 -25.62 -5.64 -0.82
CA ALA A 104 -26.96 -5.04 -0.85
C ALA A 104 -26.99 -3.62 -1.47
N SER A 105 -25.85 -2.92 -1.44
CA SER A 105 -25.68 -1.61 -2.09
C SER A 105 -25.69 -1.69 -3.62
N TRP A 106 -25.48 -2.88 -4.20
CA TRP A 106 -25.50 -3.08 -5.65
C TRP A 106 -26.93 -3.30 -6.15
N ASN A 107 -27.64 -2.22 -6.42
CA ASN A 107 -29.06 -2.21 -6.79
C ASN A 107 -29.32 -2.14 -8.30
N VAL A 108 -28.31 -2.37 -9.13
CA VAL A 108 -28.40 -2.35 -10.60
C VAL A 108 -28.26 -3.76 -11.19
N LYS A 109 -28.89 -4.01 -12.36
CA LYS A 109 -28.93 -5.33 -12.98
C LYS A 109 -27.66 -5.70 -13.79
N ARG A 110 -26.72 -4.78 -13.95
CA ARG A 110 -25.46 -5.01 -14.68
C ARG A 110 -24.34 -5.49 -13.77
N GLU A 111 -23.26 -5.97 -14.39
CA GLU A 111 -21.99 -6.21 -13.70
C GLU A 111 -21.26 -4.90 -13.39
N PRO A 112 -20.45 -4.86 -12.32
CA PRO A 112 -19.63 -3.70 -12.02
C PRO A 112 -18.57 -3.50 -13.10
N TYR A 113 -18.29 -2.24 -13.45
CA TYR A 113 -17.14 -1.90 -14.26
C TYR A 113 -15.84 -2.17 -13.50
N LEU A 114 -14.74 -2.35 -14.22
CA LEU A 114 -13.45 -2.80 -13.66
C LEU A 114 -13.00 -2.02 -12.42
N TYR A 115 -13.21 -0.72 -12.39
CA TYR A 115 -12.80 0.16 -11.28
C TYR A 115 -13.97 0.71 -10.48
N GLU A 116 -15.17 0.19 -10.67
CA GLU A 116 -16.36 0.60 -9.94
C GLU A 116 -16.37 -0.05 -8.56
N THR A 117 -16.74 0.72 -7.55
CA THR A 117 -16.84 0.26 -6.16
C THR A 117 -18.13 -0.53 -5.91
N SER A 118 -18.35 -0.97 -4.69
CA SER A 118 -19.61 -1.62 -4.26
C SER A 118 -20.84 -0.70 -4.31
N LEU A 119 -20.66 0.58 -4.63
CA LEU A 119 -21.74 1.55 -4.84
C LEU A 119 -21.73 2.00 -6.29
N PRO A 120 -22.83 1.71 -7.07
CA PRO A 120 -22.89 2.02 -8.50
C PRO A 120 -22.60 3.49 -8.81
N GLY A 121 -21.77 3.74 -9.84
CA GLY A 121 -21.37 5.08 -10.29
C GLY A 121 -20.22 5.71 -9.50
N ILE A 122 -19.72 5.05 -8.46
CA ILE A 122 -18.52 5.48 -7.73
C ILE A 122 -17.35 4.60 -8.14
N PHE A 123 -16.25 5.24 -8.54
CA PHE A 123 -15.05 4.57 -9.04
C PHE A 123 -13.87 4.87 -8.12
N ALA A 124 -12.97 3.89 -7.93
CA ALA A 124 -11.72 4.03 -7.22
C ALA A 124 -10.57 3.54 -8.10
N ILE A 125 -9.47 4.30 -8.14
CA ILE A 125 -8.29 4.03 -8.96
C ILE A 125 -6.99 4.25 -8.19
N GLY A 126 -5.91 3.69 -8.69
CA GLY A 126 -4.57 3.91 -8.16
C GLY A 126 -4.34 3.26 -6.80
N ASP A 127 -3.52 3.92 -6.00
CA ASP A 127 -3.00 3.37 -4.75
C ASP A 127 -4.06 3.06 -3.68
N ILE A 128 -5.23 3.71 -3.75
CA ILE A 128 -6.34 3.49 -2.82
C ILE A 128 -7.09 2.17 -3.08
N ARG A 129 -6.97 1.63 -4.28
CA ARG A 129 -7.69 0.42 -4.70
C ARG A 129 -7.02 -0.84 -4.18
N SER A 130 -7.83 -1.80 -3.70
CA SER A 130 -7.39 -3.14 -3.33
C SER A 130 -6.70 -3.82 -4.52
N GLN A 131 -5.59 -4.50 -4.26
CA GLN A 131 -4.79 -5.23 -5.25
C GLN A 131 -4.22 -4.36 -6.39
N SER A 132 -4.23 -3.03 -6.29
CA SER A 132 -3.60 -2.17 -7.29
C SER A 132 -2.07 -2.29 -7.24
N ILE A 133 -1.44 -2.12 -8.39
CA ILE A 133 0.00 -1.95 -8.48
C ILE A 133 0.32 -0.51 -8.07
N LYS A 134 0.99 -0.34 -6.91
CA LYS A 134 1.34 0.96 -6.34
C LYS A 134 2.44 1.65 -7.16
N ARG A 135 2.08 2.17 -8.34
CA ARG A 135 2.95 2.87 -9.30
C ARG A 135 2.19 4.03 -9.93
N VAL A 136 2.85 5.15 -10.12
CA VAL A 136 2.28 6.33 -10.78
C VAL A 136 1.73 5.99 -12.16
N ALA A 137 2.49 5.26 -12.97
CA ALA A 137 2.05 4.87 -14.32
C ALA A 137 0.78 4.00 -14.30
N SER A 138 0.65 3.10 -13.32
CA SER A 138 -0.56 2.27 -13.14
C SER A 138 -1.76 3.15 -12.77
N ALA A 139 -1.59 4.07 -11.83
CA ALA A 139 -2.65 4.98 -11.40
C ALA A 139 -3.14 5.87 -12.56
N VAL A 140 -2.24 6.41 -13.37
CA VAL A 140 -2.57 7.19 -14.58
C VAL A 140 -3.31 6.35 -15.60
N GLY A 141 -2.87 5.11 -15.84
CA GLY A 141 -3.53 4.18 -16.75
C GLY A 141 -4.94 3.80 -16.28
N GLU A 142 -5.10 3.47 -14.99
CA GLU A 142 -6.42 3.20 -14.41
C GLU A 142 -7.35 4.42 -14.54
N GLY A 143 -6.84 5.64 -14.29
CA GLY A 143 -7.60 6.90 -14.49
C GLY A 143 -8.08 7.09 -15.90
N SER A 144 -7.21 6.90 -16.88
CA SER A 144 -7.56 7.02 -18.30
C SER A 144 -8.67 6.05 -18.72
N VAL A 145 -8.59 4.79 -18.28
CA VAL A 145 -9.61 3.78 -18.58
C VAL A 145 -10.93 4.09 -17.87
N THR A 146 -10.88 4.59 -16.65
CA THR A 146 -12.08 4.89 -15.85
C THR A 146 -12.95 5.97 -16.47
N VAL A 147 -12.39 6.94 -17.17
CA VAL A 147 -13.17 7.96 -17.90
C VAL A 147 -14.18 7.31 -18.84
N LYS A 148 -13.81 6.26 -19.56
CA LYS A 148 -14.73 5.50 -20.42
C LYS A 148 -15.87 4.88 -19.60
N PHE A 149 -15.60 4.30 -18.45
CA PHE A 149 -16.62 3.70 -17.60
C PHE A 149 -17.57 4.73 -17.00
N VAL A 150 -17.08 5.91 -16.62
CA VAL A 150 -17.91 7.03 -16.18
C VAL A 150 -18.88 7.45 -17.29
N HIS A 151 -18.41 7.59 -18.54
CA HIS A 151 -19.28 7.90 -19.66
C HIS A 151 -20.32 6.80 -19.92
N GLN A 152 -19.94 5.53 -19.81
CA GLN A 152 -20.88 4.42 -19.95
C GLN A 152 -21.95 4.42 -18.85
N TYR A 153 -21.54 4.71 -17.60
CA TYR A 153 -22.45 4.84 -16.49
C TYR A 153 -23.46 5.97 -16.72
N LEU A 154 -22.99 7.17 -17.07
CA LEU A 154 -23.84 8.32 -17.33
C LEU A 154 -24.79 8.12 -18.51
N ALA A 155 -24.41 7.34 -19.52
CA ALA A 155 -25.27 7.02 -20.67
C ALA A 155 -26.35 5.97 -20.34
N SER A 156 -26.33 5.37 -19.14
CA SER A 156 -27.32 4.37 -18.73
C SER A 156 -28.57 4.97 -18.06
N PHE A 157 -28.62 6.28 -17.95
CA PHE A 157 -29.79 7.07 -17.50
C PHE A 157 -30.41 7.79 -18.69
#